data_9f0dce94fb095bd076664d87d7a95e46
#
_entry.id   9f0dce94fb095bd076664d87d7a95e46
#
_cell.length_a   1.000
_cell.length_b   1.000
_cell.length_c   1.000
_cell.angle_alpha   90.00
_cell.angle_beta   90.00
_cell.angle_gamma   90.00
#
_symmetry.space_group_name_H-M   'P 1'
#
loop_
_entity.id
_entity.type
_entity.pdbx_description
1 polymer ?
#
loop_
_entity_poly.entity_id
_entity_poly.type
_entity_poly.pdbx_seq_one_letter_code
_entity_poly.pdbx_strand_id
1 'polypeptide(L)'
;MIPETTDEPDDRSQEAIDQPPPPDRLRQRIAGEAARAVTGGTDSRRAVFRAARRVAHGWVPDDQLPDDAEIRREVHRRLDPTGSLAPVIGDRFDRLAALVAVLETVRQNPARHPEGDALEHSLQVFDVVFQERPSDEELLTAALAHDVGLAIDRRDGIAAGLAALDGLITPRTHWLIENIPVAQAYADSTLGHRGRKRLEAHPDFLDVLLLAEADRRGRVRGGAAPSLDEAIAILRDLDAEDAAETPSIDGEP
;
A
#
# COMPACT_ATOMS: atom_id res chain seq x y z
N MET A 1 -23.63 -8.55 -74.96
CA MET A 1 -23.31 -9.71 -74.13
C MET A 1 -22.32 -9.18 -73.08
N ILE A 2 -22.87 -8.77 -71.91
CA ILE A 2 -22.13 -8.21 -70.77
C ILE A 2 -22.17 -9.27 -69.69
N PRO A 3 -21.07 -9.73 -69.09
CA PRO A 3 -21.13 -10.67 -67.99
C PRO A 3 -21.48 -9.94 -66.68
N GLU A 4 -22.51 -10.39 -65.99
CA GLU A 4 -22.83 -10.04 -64.60
C GLU A 4 -21.73 -10.54 -63.66
N THR A 5 -21.08 -9.61 -62.97
CA THR A 5 -20.26 -9.92 -61.82
C THR A 5 -21.14 -9.91 -60.57
N THR A 6 -21.44 -11.10 -60.07
CA THR A 6 -22.03 -11.30 -58.73
C THR A 6 -20.96 -10.99 -57.70
N ASP A 7 -21.13 -9.87 -57.03
CA ASP A 7 -20.36 -9.49 -55.86
C ASP A 7 -20.97 -10.23 -54.63
N GLU A 8 -20.36 -11.35 -54.23
CA GLU A 8 -20.67 -11.97 -52.98
C GLU A 8 -20.04 -11.19 -51.84
N PRO A 9 -20.77 -10.76 -50.81
CA PRO A 9 -20.16 -10.09 -49.66
C PRO A 9 -19.24 -11.07 -48.90
N ASP A 10 -18.02 -10.61 -48.67
CA ASP A 10 -16.97 -11.28 -47.93
C ASP A 10 -17.42 -11.57 -46.49
N ASP A 11 -17.83 -12.83 -46.24
CA ASP A 11 -18.30 -13.39 -44.98
C ASP A 11 -17.20 -13.48 -43.90
N ARG A 12 -15.96 -13.07 -44.24
CA ARG A 12 -14.82 -13.12 -43.30
C ARG A 12 -14.81 -11.99 -42.27
N SER A 13 -15.67 -10.96 -42.45
CA SER A 13 -15.71 -9.81 -41.53
C SER A 13 -16.59 -10.04 -40.32
N GLN A 14 -17.48 -11.02 -40.32
CA GLN A 14 -18.41 -11.29 -39.22
C GLN A 14 -17.89 -12.35 -38.22
N GLU A 15 -17.01 -13.25 -38.63
CA GLU A 15 -16.43 -14.25 -37.73
C GLU A 15 -15.39 -13.71 -36.73
N ALA A 16 -14.89 -12.49 -36.92
CA ALA A 16 -13.90 -11.87 -36.04
C ALA A 16 -14.50 -11.21 -34.78
N ILE A 17 -15.81 -11.09 -34.69
CA ILE A 17 -16.49 -10.34 -33.61
C ILE A 17 -16.86 -11.25 -32.43
N ASP A 18 -16.92 -12.55 -32.62
CA ASP A 18 -17.47 -13.52 -31.65
C ASP A 18 -16.42 -14.43 -30.99
N GLN A 19 -15.14 -14.23 -31.26
CA GLN A 19 -14.08 -14.97 -30.56
C GLN A 19 -13.81 -14.33 -29.18
N PRO A 20 -13.89 -15.09 -28.08
CA PRO A 20 -13.52 -14.58 -26.77
C PRO A 20 -12.07 -14.06 -26.83
N PRO A 21 -11.77 -12.91 -26.22
CA PRO A 21 -10.43 -12.36 -26.23
C PRO A 21 -9.46 -13.38 -25.62
N PRO A 22 -8.20 -13.42 -26.09
CA PRO A 22 -7.20 -14.34 -25.57
C PRO A 22 -7.12 -14.21 -24.04
N PRO A 23 -6.89 -15.32 -23.31
CA PRO A 23 -6.98 -15.40 -21.86
C PRO A 23 -6.23 -14.28 -21.13
N ASP A 24 -5.07 -13.87 -21.64
CA ASP A 24 -4.30 -12.76 -21.05
C ASP A 24 -5.02 -11.41 -21.11
N ARG A 25 -5.71 -11.11 -22.21
CA ARG A 25 -6.46 -9.85 -22.35
C ARG A 25 -7.71 -9.82 -21.46
N LEU A 26 -8.38 -10.97 -21.30
CA LEU A 26 -9.51 -11.08 -20.39
C LEU A 26 -9.06 -10.87 -18.95
N ARG A 27 -8.00 -11.56 -18.54
CA ARG A 27 -7.39 -11.45 -17.21
C ARG A 27 -6.97 -10.03 -16.88
N GLN A 28 -6.31 -9.32 -17.82
CA GLN A 28 -5.94 -7.90 -17.66
C GLN A 28 -7.16 -6.99 -17.54
N ARG A 29 -8.22 -7.21 -18.30
CA ARG A 29 -9.47 -6.42 -18.20
C ARG A 29 -10.15 -6.63 -16.86
N ILE A 30 -10.17 -7.88 -16.36
CA ILE A 30 -10.70 -8.20 -15.03
C ILE A 30 -9.85 -7.51 -13.95
N ALA A 31 -8.51 -7.60 -14.03
CA ALA A 31 -7.62 -6.93 -13.11
C ALA A 31 -7.85 -5.41 -13.09
N GLY A 32 -7.99 -4.80 -14.26
CA GLY A 32 -8.30 -3.40 -14.40
C GLY A 32 -9.62 -2.97 -13.77
N GLU A 33 -10.67 -3.75 -13.91
CA GLU A 33 -11.96 -3.44 -13.30
C GLU A 33 -11.97 -3.74 -11.78
N ALA A 34 -11.28 -4.81 -11.35
CA ALA A 34 -11.10 -5.14 -9.95
C ALA A 34 -10.31 -4.03 -9.21
N ALA A 35 -9.23 -3.54 -9.81
CA ALA A 35 -8.42 -2.47 -9.26
C ALA A 35 -9.25 -1.19 -8.98
N ARG A 36 -10.21 -0.84 -9.87
CA ARG A 36 -11.14 0.28 -9.59
C ARG A 36 -11.99 0.08 -8.34
N ALA A 37 -12.44 -1.15 -8.14
CA ALA A 37 -13.28 -1.48 -7.00
C ALA A 37 -12.46 -1.55 -5.70
N VAL A 38 -11.21 -2.00 -5.77
CA VAL A 38 -10.27 -2.04 -4.64
C VAL A 38 -9.90 -0.63 -4.21
N THR A 39 -9.57 0.29 -5.14
CA THR A 39 -9.33 1.71 -4.83
C THR A 39 -10.58 2.41 -4.26
N GLY A 40 -11.76 1.84 -4.46
CA GLY A 40 -13.02 2.29 -3.85
C GLY A 40 -13.37 1.57 -2.53
N GLY A 41 -12.44 0.83 -1.91
CA GLY A 41 -12.62 0.17 -0.61
C GLY A 41 -13.33 -1.20 -0.68
N THR A 42 -13.32 -1.86 -1.84
CA THR A 42 -13.85 -3.22 -1.96
C THR A 42 -12.73 -4.23 -1.70
N ASP A 43 -13.00 -5.23 -0.87
CA ASP A 43 -12.12 -6.40 -0.68
C ASP A 43 -11.69 -6.99 -2.04
N SER A 44 -10.38 -7.29 -2.16
CA SER A 44 -9.72 -7.73 -3.41
C SER A 44 -10.45 -8.93 -4.04
N ARG A 45 -10.76 -9.96 -3.26
CA ARG A 45 -11.44 -11.17 -3.75
C ARG A 45 -12.85 -10.86 -4.25
N ARG A 46 -13.61 -10.03 -3.52
CA ARG A 46 -14.94 -9.58 -3.97
C ARG A 46 -14.87 -8.71 -5.21
N ALA A 47 -13.84 -7.87 -5.31
CA ALA A 47 -13.58 -7.03 -6.47
C ALA A 47 -13.35 -7.88 -7.73
N VAL A 48 -12.52 -8.93 -7.64
CA VAL A 48 -12.24 -9.87 -8.73
C VAL A 48 -13.51 -10.54 -9.24
N PHE A 49 -14.32 -11.14 -8.36
CA PHE A 49 -15.55 -11.82 -8.77
C PHE A 49 -16.58 -10.87 -9.41
N ARG A 50 -16.70 -9.64 -8.87
CA ARG A 50 -17.59 -8.63 -9.48
C ARG A 50 -17.07 -8.18 -10.84
N ALA A 51 -15.77 -7.96 -10.97
CA ALA A 51 -15.13 -7.59 -12.21
C ALA A 51 -15.26 -8.69 -13.27
N ALA A 52 -14.99 -9.94 -12.91
CA ALA A 52 -15.13 -11.09 -13.81
C ALA A 52 -16.56 -11.18 -14.38
N ARG A 53 -17.57 -11.09 -13.53
CA ARG A 53 -18.98 -11.10 -13.98
C ARG A 53 -19.32 -9.95 -14.91
N ARG A 54 -18.76 -8.76 -14.67
CA ARG A 54 -19.04 -7.57 -15.49
C ARG A 54 -18.30 -7.60 -16.82
N VAL A 55 -17.08 -8.12 -16.85
CA VAL A 55 -16.20 -8.11 -18.03
C VAL A 55 -16.46 -9.29 -18.96
N ALA A 56 -16.68 -10.49 -18.39
CA ALA A 56 -16.85 -11.72 -19.19
C ALA A 56 -18.31 -12.04 -19.50
N HIS A 57 -19.28 -11.35 -18.85
CA HIS A 57 -20.71 -11.64 -18.95
C HIS A 57 -21.10 -13.10 -18.64
N GLY A 58 -20.19 -13.89 -18.02
CA GLY A 58 -20.38 -15.31 -17.71
C GLY A 58 -19.43 -15.80 -16.63
N TRP A 59 -19.35 -17.12 -16.51
CA TRP A 59 -18.43 -17.78 -15.59
C TRP A 59 -17.00 -17.73 -16.15
N VAL A 60 -16.02 -17.44 -15.28
CA VAL A 60 -14.58 -17.41 -15.59
C VAL A 60 -13.90 -18.45 -14.72
N PRO A 61 -13.09 -19.38 -15.28
CA PRO A 61 -12.29 -20.32 -14.51
C PRO A 61 -11.33 -19.62 -13.55
N ASP A 62 -11.06 -20.24 -12.39
CA ASP A 62 -10.21 -19.64 -11.36
C ASP A 62 -8.77 -19.40 -11.84
N ASP A 63 -8.25 -20.23 -12.74
CA ASP A 63 -6.94 -20.09 -13.38
C ASP A 63 -6.86 -18.89 -14.35
N GLN A 64 -7.99 -18.37 -14.78
CA GLN A 64 -8.10 -17.17 -15.62
C GLN A 64 -8.43 -15.90 -14.82
N LEU A 65 -8.67 -16.02 -13.53
CA LEU A 65 -8.84 -14.86 -12.66
C LEU A 65 -7.47 -14.24 -12.32
N PRO A 66 -7.38 -12.90 -12.21
CA PRO A 66 -6.16 -12.25 -11.76
C PRO A 66 -5.90 -12.60 -10.30
N ASP A 67 -4.63 -12.79 -9.97
CA ASP A 67 -4.17 -12.94 -8.61
C ASP A 67 -4.03 -11.57 -7.90
N ASP A 68 -3.80 -11.60 -6.59
CA ASP A 68 -3.64 -10.37 -5.79
C ASP A 68 -2.44 -9.53 -6.24
N ALA A 69 -1.37 -10.15 -6.74
CA ALA A 69 -0.21 -9.42 -7.24
C ALA A 69 -0.51 -8.68 -8.55
N GLU A 70 -1.33 -9.27 -9.42
CA GLU A 70 -1.77 -8.63 -10.66
C GLU A 70 -2.71 -7.46 -10.37
N ILE A 71 -3.59 -7.61 -9.39
CA ILE A 71 -4.48 -6.52 -8.96
C ILE A 71 -3.66 -5.38 -8.36
N ARG A 72 -2.71 -5.67 -7.46
CA ARG A 72 -1.81 -4.65 -6.89
C ARG A 72 -1.03 -3.91 -7.97
N ARG A 73 -0.46 -4.62 -8.96
CA ARG A 73 0.23 -3.98 -10.10
C ARG A 73 -0.69 -3.07 -10.90
N GLU A 74 -1.95 -3.45 -11.08
CA GLU A 74 -2.91 -2.63 -11.81
C GLU A 74 -3.41 -1.43 -10.99
N VAL A 75 -3.58 -1.59 -9.67
CA VAL A 75 -3.82 -0.48 -8.74
C VAL A 75 -2.66 0.51 -8.81
N HIS A 76 -1.43 0.03 -8.71
CA HIS A 76 -0.23 0.87 -8.81
C HIS A 76 -0.16 1.62 -10.15
N ARG A 77 -0.39 0.94 -11.29
CA ARG A 77 -0.42 1.58 -12.62
C ARG A 77 -1.49 2.66 -12.75
N ARG A 78 -2.61 2.55 -12.02
CA ARG A 78 -3.69 3.54 -12.03
C ARG A 78 -3.39 4.75 -11.17
N LEU A 79 -2.69 4.52 -10.08
CA LEU A 79 -2.21 5.58 -9.18
C LEU A 79 -1.10 6.38 -9.85
N ASP A 80 -0.42 5.79 -10.81
CA ASP A 80 0.61 6.41 -11.63
C ASP A 80 0.31 6.29 -13.13
N PRO A 81 -0.69 7.00 -13.65
CA PRO A 81 -1.02 6.95 -15.07
C PRO A 81 0.03 7.59 -15.97
N THR A 82 1.00 8.30 -15.40
CA THR A 82 2.04 9.02 -16.16
C THR A 82 3.37 8.25 -16.19
N GLY A 83 3.48 7.12 -15.42
CA GLY A 83 4.77 6.43 -15.22
C GLY A 83 5.80 7.34 -14.55
N SER A 84 5.32 8.38 -13.86
CA SER A 84 6.18 9.35 -13.17
C SER A 84 6.78 8.75 -11.90
N LEU A 85 6.13 7.71 -11.34
CA LEU A 85 6.78 6.70 -10.54
C LEU A 85 7.41 5.68 -11.50
N ALA A 86 8.30 6.14 -12.40
CA ALA A 86 9.25 5.26 -13.08
C ALA A 86 9.71 4.23 -12.05
N PRO A 87 10.00 2.95 -12.41
CA PRO A 87 10.56 2.02 -11.45
C PRO A 87 11.67 2.81 -10.77
N VAL A 88 11.45 3.16 -9.49
CA VAL A 88 12.45 3.91 -8.74
C VAL A 88 13.63 2.96 -8.79
N ILE A 89 14.58 3.30 -9.67
CA ILE A 89 15.81 2.53 -9.84
C ILE A 89 16.58 2.84 -8.58
N GLY A 90 16.36 2.00 -7.56
CA GLY A 90 16.90 2.22 -6.25
C GLY A 90 16.54 1.08 -5.31
N ASP A 91 17.04 1.15 -4.13
CA ASP A 91 16.77 0.19 -3.06
C ASP A 91 15.35 0.34 -2.47
N ARG A 92 15.05 -0.42 -1.41
CA ARG A 92 13.74 -0.36 -0.73
C ARG A 92 13.45 1.04 -0.16
N PHE A 93 14.49 1.77 0.26
CA PHE A 93 14.35 3.09 0.87
C PHE A 93 14.05 4.19 -0.15
N ASP A 94 14.60 4.10 -1.36
CA ASP A 94 14.24 5.03 -2.45
C ASP A 94 12.76 4.89 -2.81
N ARG A 95 12.25 3.65 -2.82
CA ARG A 95 10.83 3.38 -3.07
C ARG A 95 9.94 3.83 -1.92
N LEU A 96 10.39 3.63 -0.68
CA LEU A 96 9.71 4.11 0.53
C LEU A 96 9.63 5.65 0.51
N ALA A 97 10.76 6.33 0.24
CA ALA A 97 10.81 7.78 0.13
C ALA A 97 9.82 8.32 -0.90
N ALA A 98 9.74 7.69 -2.09
CA ALA A 98 8.81 8.10 -3.13
C ALA A 98 7.33 7.96 -2.70
N LEU A 99 6.99 6.91 -1.96
CA LEU A 99 5.63 6.72 -1.42
C LEU A 99 5.29 7.74 -0.33
N VAL A 100 6.22 8.00 0.58
CA VAL A 100 6.03 8.96 1.67
C VAL A 100 5.96 10.39 1.15
N ALA A 101 6.78 10.75 0.15
CA ALA A 101 6.79 12.10 -0.42
C ALA A 101 5.42 12.54 -0.96
N VAL A 102 4.60 11.61 -1.45
CA VAL A 102 3.24 11.92 -1.94
C VAL A 102 2.36 12.53 -0.84
N LEU A 103 2.65 12.25 0.43
CA LEU A 103 1.90 12.77 1.58
C LEU A 103 1.92 14.31 1.68
N GLU A 104 2.90 14.98 1.10
CA GLU A 104 2.94 16.45 0.99
C GLU A 104 1.69 17.01 0.30
N THR A 105 1.09 16.23 -0.60
CA THR A 105 -0.13 16.63 -1.31
C THR A 105 -1.41 16.37 -0.52
N VAL A 106 -1.32 15.63 0.59
CA VAL A 106 -2.47 15.20 1.39
C VAL A 106 -2.75 16.19 2.50
N ARG A 107 -3.71 17.09 2.26
CA ARG A 107 -4.17 18.03 3.28
C ARG A 107 -5.10 17.33 4.28
N GLN A 108 -4.83 17.52 5.55
CA GLN A 108 -5.63 17.00 6.65
C GLN A 108 -6.53 18.10 7.26
N ASN A 109 -7.43 17.72 8.18
CA ASN A 109 -8.32 18.68 8.84
C ASN A 109 -7.53 19.56 9.82
N PRO A 110 -7.43 20.90 9.60
CA PRO A 110 -6.58 21.77 10.41
C PRO A 110 -6.95 21.83 11.92
N ALA A 111 -8.17 21.43 12.26
CA ALA A 111 -8.62 21.38 13.67
C ALA A 111 -8.06 20.17 14.43
N ARG A 112 -7.68 19.10 13.69
CA ARG A 112 -7.11 17.87 14.26
C ARG A 112 -5.64 17.71 13.92
N HIS A 113 -5.22 18.30 12.81
CA HIS A 113 -3.87 18.24 12.24
C HIS A 113 -3.40 19.67 11.94
N PRO A 114 -3.02 20.43 13.00
CA PRO A 114 -2.59 21.82 12.85
C PRO A 114 -1.23 21.96 12.15
N GLU A 115 -0.47 20.86 12.01
CA GLU A 115 0.80 20.77 11.29
C GLU A 115 0.65 21.05 9.79
N GLY A 116 -0.46 20.64 9.18
CA GLY A 116 -0.79 21.04 7.81
C GLY A 116 -1.03 19.89 6.84
N ASP A 117 -0.03 19.11 6.46
CA ASP A 117 -0.15 17.96 5.57
C ASP A 117 0.30 16.66 6.22
N ALA A 118 0.02 15.54 5.55
CA ALA A 118 0.31 14.24 6.11
C ALA A 118 1.81 13.90 6.11
N LEU A 119 2.63 14.56 5.28
CA LEU A 119 4.09 14.38 5.30
C LEU A 119 4.67 14.99 6.57
N GLU A 120 4.33 16.26 6.86
CA GLU A 120 4.79 16.92 8.08
C GLU A 120 4.36 16.15 9.32
N HIS A 121 3.11 15.63 9.33
CA HIS A 121 2.64 14.75 10.38
C HIS A 121 3.52 13.49 10.54
N SER A 122 3.73 12.74 9.47
CA SER A 122 4.53 11.50 9.50
C SER A 122 5.98 11.74 9.96
N LEU A 123 6.59 12.86 9.57
CA LEU A 123 7.93 13.23 10.01
C LEU A 123 7.97 13.58 11.50
N GLN A 124 6.94 14.25 12.04
CA GLN A 124 6.84 14.52 13.48
C GLN A 124 6.61 13.24 14.27
N VAL A 125 5.79 12.30 13.76
CA VAL A 125 5.60 10.98 14.38
C VAL A 125 6.92 10.20 14.40
N PHE A 126 7.66 10.23 13.29
CA PHE A 126 9.00 9.64 13.20
C PHE A 126 9.94 10.22 14.27
N ASP A 127 10.01 11.56 14.42
CA ASP A 127 10.86 12.20 15.40
C ASP A 127 10.51 11.77 16.84
N VAL A 128 9.23 11.73 17.18
CA VAL A 128 8.77 11.27 18.51
C VAL A 128 9.21 9.83 18.79
N VAL A 129 9.07 8.93 17.80
CA VAL A 129 9.52 7.53 17.94
C VAL A 129 11.04 7.45 18.01
N PHE A 130 11.76 8.22 17.21
CA PHE A 130 13.21 8.24 17.18
C PHE A 130 13.82 8.65 18.54
N GLN A 131 13.21 9.61 19.24
CA GLN A 131 13.64 9.99 20.58
C GLN A 131 13.49 8.90 21.62
N GLU A 132 12.51 7.99 21.47
CA GLU A 132 12.23 6.91 22.41
C GLU A 132 12.92 5.58 22.02
N ARG A 133 13.10 5.33 20.72
CA ARG A 133 13.60 4.09 20.12
C ARG A 133 14.51 4.38 18.91
N PRO A 134 15.67 5.01 19.11
CA PRO A 134 16.52 5.47 18.01
C PRO A 134 17.12 4.37 17.14
N SER A 135 17.19 3.12 17.64
CA SER A 135 17.78 1.97 16.94
C SER A 135 16.75 0.97 16.41
N ASP A 136 15.44 1.27 16.51
CA ASP A 136 14.40 0.35 16.03
C ASP A 136 13.94 0.75 14.61
N GLU A 137 14.66 0.26 13.59
CA GLU A 137 14.40 0.56 12.18
C GLU A 137 12.96 0.24 11.77
N GLU A 138 12.43 -0.91 12.21
CA GLU A 138 11.09 -1.36 11.83
C GLU A 138 9.98 -0.48 12.42
N LEU A 139 10.14 -0.04 13.68
CA LEU A 139 9.21 0.87 14.33
C LEU A 139 9.30 2.29 13.74
N LEU A 140 10.50 2.75 13.42
CA LEU A 140 10.73 4.02 12.75
C LEU A 140 10.16 4.03 11.33
N THR A 141 10.32 2.92 10.59
CA THR A 141 9.68 2.75 9.29
C THR A 141 8.15 2.76 9.41
N ALA A 142 7.59 2.12 10.45
CA ALA A 142 6.15 2.18 10.70
C ALA A 142 5.69 3.62 11.00
N ALA A 143 6.44 4.38 11.80
CA ALA A 143 6.15 5.77 12.12
C ALA A 143 6.15 6.67 10.88
N LEU A 144 7.13 6.51 9.98
CA LEU A 144 7.24 7.30 8.77
C LEU A 144 6.15 6.97 7.73
N ALA A 145 5.75 5.70 7.63
CA ALA A 145 4.93 5.21 6.51
C ALA A 145 3.46 4.97 6.85
N HIS A 146 3.02 5.13 8.12
CA HIS A 146 1.69 4.72 8.57
C HIS A 146 0.54 5.38 7.80
N ASP A 147 0.72 6.58 7.33
CA ASP A 147 -0.30 7.39 6.64
C ASP A 147 -0.20 7.35 5.10
N VAL A 148 0.75 6.58 4.50
CA VAL A 148 0.95 6.49 3.04
C VAL A 148 -0.37 6.22 2.31
N GLY A 149 -1.23 5.39 2.87
CA GLY A 149 -2.50 5.06 2.25
C GLY A 149 -3.51 6.20 2.17
N LEU A 150 -3.35 7.30 2.92
CA LEU A 150 -4.23 8.48 2.81
C LEU A 150 -4.12 9.17 1.44
N ALA A 151 -2.98 9.01 0.77
CA ALA A 151 -2.80 9.47 -0.60
C ALA A 151 -3.53 8.59 -1.62
N ILE A 152 -3.88 7.36 -1.25
CA ILE A 152 -4.45 6.33 -2.12
C ILE A 152 -5.96 6.20 -1.91
N ASP A 153 -6.38 5.91 -0.69
CA ASP A 153 -7.79 5.83 -0.28
C ASP A 153 -8.00 6.40 1.12
N ARG A 154 -8.67 7.55 1.19
CA ARG A 154 -8.97 8.20 2.48
C ARG A 154 -9.99 7.46 3.34
N ARG A 155 -10.72 6.48 2.80
CA ARG A 155 -11.73 5.72 3.53
C ARG A 155 -11.14 4.50 4.22
N ASP A 156 -10.15 3.90 3.58
CA ASP A 156 -9.42 2.75 4.10
C ASP A 156 -7.90 2.95 3.87
N GLY A 157 -7.36 3.99 4.49
CA GLY A 157 -5.96 4.37 4.34
C GLY A 157 -5.02 3.27 4.81
N ILE A 158 -5.34 2.56 5.88
CA ILE A 158 -4.46 1.50 6.39
C ILE A 158 -4.33 0.37 5.37
N ALA A 159 -5.43 -0.21 4.91
CA ALA A 159 -5.36 -1.30 3.93
C ALA A 159 -4.71 -0.85 2.62
N ALA A 160 -5.00 0.37 2.13
CA ALA A 160 -4.38 0.93 0.94
C ALA A 160 -2.88 1.16 1.11
N GLY A 161 -2.46 1.66 2.27
CA GLY A 161 -1.06 1.89 2.61
C GLY A 161 -0.28 0.58 2.70
N LEU A 162 -0.78 -0.40 3.43
CA LEU A 162 -0.16 -1.72 3.54
C LEU A 162 -0.02 -2.43 2.19
N ALA A 163 -1.02 -2.28 1.31
CA ALA A 163 -0.93 -2.81 -0.05
C ALA A 163 0.14 -2.11 -0.91
N ALA A 164 0.35 -0.80 -0.72
CA ALA A 164 1.40 -0.05 -1.41
C ALA A 164 2.80 -0.35 -0.88
N LEU A 165 2.91 -0.65 0.41
CA LEU A 165 4.15 -0.97 1.11
C LEU A 165 4.56 -2.46 1.00
N ASP A 166 3.75 -3.29 0.34
CA ASP A 166 4.04 -4.73 0.17
C ASP A 166 5.40 -4.97 -0.49
N GLY A 167 6.23 -5.80 0.16
CA GLY A 167 7.60 -6.07 -0.26
C GLY A 167 8.61 -4.95 0.03
N LEU A 168 8.22 -3.88 0.72
CA LEU A 168 9.11 -2.80 1.18
C LEU A 168 9.31 -2.82 2.69
N ILE A 169 8.37 -3.39 3.42
CA ILE A 169 8.36 -3.44 4.89
C ILE A 169 8.36 -4.87 5.41
N THR A 170 8.81 -5.04 6.63
CA THR A 170 8.83 -6.33 7.31
C THR A 170 7.44 -6.72 7.83
N PRO A 171 7.22 -8.00 8.20
CA PRO A 171 5.98 -8.43 8.85
C PRO A 171 5.71 -7.68 10.17
N ARG A 172 6.75 -7.30 10.94
CA ARG A 172 6.62 -6.53 12.18
C ARG A 172 6.15 -5.11 11.88
N THR A 173 6.77 -4.41 10.95
CA THR A 173 6.35 -3.07 10.50
C THR A 173 4.90 -3.09 9.99
N HIS A 174 4.55 -4.10 9.20
CA HIS A 174 3.17 -4.29 8.72
C HIS A 174 2.19 -4.40 9.89
N TRP A 175 2.49 -5.28 10.87
CA TRP A 175 1.64 -5.49 12.05
C TRP A 175 1.48 -4.20 12.87
N LEU A 176 2.56 -3.44 13.08
CA LEU A 176 2.54 -2.16 13.80
C LEU A 176 1.58 -1.18 13.15
N ILE A 177 1.68 -0.96 11.84
CA ILE A 177 0.79 -0.06 11.08
C ILE A 177 -0.67 -0.53 11.16
N GLU A 178 -0.92 -1.82 10.93
CA GLU A 178 -2.27 -2.40 10.95
C GLU A 178 -2.97 -2.21 12.30
N ASN A 179 -2.21 -2.25 13.39
CA ASN A 179 -2.76 -2.23 14.75
C ASN A 179 -2.76 -0.84 15.42
N ILE A 180 -2.37 0.23 14.75
CA ILE A 180 -2.49 1.61 15.30
C ILE A 180 -3.90 1.91 15.80
N PRO A 181 -5.00 1.66 15.04
CA PRO A 181 -6.34 1.95 15.53
C PRO A 181 -6.75 1.11 16.74
N VAL A 182 -6.24 -0.13 16.83
CA VAL A 182 -6.50 -1.02 17.95
C VAL A 182 -5.80 -0.49 19.20
N ALA A 183 -4.55 -0.02 19.05
CA ALA A 183 -3.77 0.59 20.13
C ALA A 183 -4.38 1.93 20.59
N GLN A 184 -4.89 2.74 19.67
CA GLN A 184 -5.65 3.96 20.00
C GLN A 184 -6.91 3.64 20.79
N ALA A 185 -7.70 2.64 20.35
CA ALA A 185 -8.90 2.19 21.06
C ALA A 185 -8.57 1.60 22.45
N TYR A 186 -7.40 0.96 22.59
CA TYR A 186 -6.89 0.50 23.88
C TYR A 186 -6.59 1.68 24.82
N ALA A 187 -5.84 2.67 24.34
CA ALA A 187 -5.51 3.87 25.12
C ALA A 187 -6.76 4.67 25.53
N ASP A 188 -7.76 4.78 24.63
CA ASP A 188 -9.03 5.45 24.90
C ASP A 188 -10.01 4.62 25.74
N SER A 189 -9.59 3.43 26.18
CA SER A 189 -10.43 2.49 26.96
C SER A 189 -11.72 2.05 26.24
N THR A 190 -11.79 2.17 24.93
CA THR A 190 -12.93 1.75 24.08
C THR A 190 -12.81 0.33 23.56
N LEU A 191 -11.58 -0.27 23.64
CA LEU A 191 -11.34 -1.64 23.19
C LEU A 191 -11.96 -2.65 24.15
N GLY A 192 -12.75 -3.59 23.62
CA GLY A 192 -13.38 -4.65 24.41
C GLY A 192 -12.37 -5.65 24.99
N HIS A 193 -12.76 -6.36 26.06
CA HIS A 193 -11.89 -7.24 26.86
C HIS A 193 -11.08 -8.26 26.03
N ARG A 194 -11.71 -8.89 25.01
CA ARG A 194 -11.01 -9.86 24.15
C ARG A 194 -9.92 -9.19 23.29
N GLY A 195 -10.21 -8.00 22.78
CA GLY A 195 -9.25 -7.21 22.01
C GLY A 195 -8.06 -6.80 22.87
N ARG A 196 -8.31 -6.32 24.11
CA ARG A 196 -7.27 -5.98 25.07
C ARG A 196 -6.33 -7.15 25.33
N LYS A 197 -6.87 -8.32 25.70
CA LYS A 197 -6.04 -9.52 25.96
C LYS A 197 -5.22 -9.96 24.76
N ARG A 198 -5.78 -9.82 23.53
CA ARG A 198 -5.03 -10.17 22.31
C ARG A 198 -3.89 -9.20 22.07
N LEU A 199 -4.14 -7.90 22.23
CA LEU A 199 -3.12 -6.87 22.05
C LEU A 199 -2.02 -7.00 23.11
N GLU A 200 -2.38 -7.15 24.38
CA GLU A 200 -1.45 -7.30 25.53
C GLU A 200 -0.57 -8.55 25.42
N ALA A 201 -1.04 -9.60 24.74
CA ALA A 201 -0.29 -10.82 24.53
C ALA A 201 0.70 -10.75 23.35
N HIS A 202 0.69 -9.68 22.56
CA HIS A 202 1.60 -9.56 21.42
C HIS A 202 2.99 -9.07 21.87
N PRO A 203 4.09 -9.61 21.36
CA PRO A 203 5.44 -9.18 21.73
C PRO A 203 5.67 -7.68 21.51
N ASP A 204 5.13 -7.11 20.43
CA ASP A 204 5.27 -5.69 20.08
C ASP A 204 4.17 -4.80 20.70
N PHE A 205 3.54 -5.26 21.78
CA PHE A 205 2.45 -4.51 22.43
C PHE A 205 2.88 -3.10 22.87
N LEU A 206 4.04 -2.96 23.49
CA LEU A 206 4.53 -1.66 23.95
C LEU A 206 4.90 -0.74 22.79
N ASP A 207 5.43 -1.31 21.71
CA ASP A 207 5.86 -0.53 20.54
C ASP A 207 4.66 0.00 19.74
N VAL A 208 3.59 -0.79 19.60
CA VAL A 208 2.38 -0.27 18.94
C VAL A 208 1.66 0.77 19.79
N LEU A 209 1.74 0.69 21.13
CA LEU A 209 1.23 1.75 22.00
C LEU A 209 2.07 3.04 21.87
N LEU A 210 3.40 2.91 21.81
CA LEU A 210 4.27 4.03 21.56
C LEU A 210 3.96 4.69 20.21
N LEU A 211 3.78 3.90 19.16
CA LEU A 211 3.44 4.40 17.83
C LEU A 211 2.08 5.15 17.83
N ALA A 212 1.06 4.59 18.49
CA ALA A 212 -0.25 5.22 18.60
C ALA A 212 -0.20 6.52 19.44
N GLU A 213 0.67 6.60 20.43
CA GLU A 213 0.90 7.82 21.20
C GLU A 213 1.70 8.85 20.37
N ALA A 214 2.71 8.40 19.62
CA ALA A 214 3.49 9.25 18.72
C ALA A 214 2.59 9.89 17.64
N ASP A 215 1.64 9.13 17.07
CA ASP A 215 0.65 9.66 16.13
C ASP A 215 -0.18 10.81 16.74
N ARG A 216 -0.49 10.77 18.02
CA ARG A 216 -1.17 11.87 18.71
C ARG A 216 -0.26 13.06 18.98
N ARG A 217 0.99 12.79 19.36
CA ARG A 217 1.99 13.83 19.70
C ARG A 217 2.55 14.53 18.47
N GLY A 218 2.61 13.87 17.33
CA GLY A 218 3.07 14.41 16.04
C GLY A 218 2.12 15.40 15.38
N ARG A 219 1.26 16.09 16.14
CA ARG A 219 0.26 17.05 15.63
C ARG A 219 0.55 18.46 16.14
N VAL A 220 1.75 18.92 15.89
CA VAL A 220 2.22 20.22 16.36
C VAL A 220 2.52 21.13 15.18
N ARG A 221 1.89 22.30 15.12
CA ARG A 221 2.15 23.28 14.07
C ARG A 221 3.59 23.79 14.12
N GLY A 222 4.35 23.54 13.03
CA GLY A 222 5.77 23.92 12.95
C GLY A 222 6.61 23.20 13.98
N GLY A 223 6.22 21.98 14.38
CA GLY A 223 7.00 21.11 15.24
C GLY A 223 8.36 20.80 14.61
N ALA A 224 9.38 20.60 15.43
CA ALA A 224 10.67 20.13 14.94
C ALA A 224 10.50 18.68 14.42
N ALA A 225 11.01 18.43 13.23
CA ALA A 225 11.08 17.10 12.64
C ALA A 225 12.24 17.06 11.63
N PRO A 226 12.84 15.90 11.37
CA PRO A 226 13.80 15.75 10.29
C PRO A 226 13.13 15.97 8.94
N SER A 227 13.91 16.31 7.92
CA SER A 227 13.45 16.22 6.53
C SER A 227 13.23 14.75 6.13
N LEU A 228 12.50 14.53 5.04
CA LEU A 228 12.31 13.17 4.52
C LEU A 228 13.64 12.49 4.19
N ASP A 229 14.57 13.23 3.58
CA ASP A 229 15.90 12.71 3.22
C ASP A 229 16.70 12.29 4.45
N GLU A 230 16.64 13.08 5.54
CA GLU A 230 17.30 12.75 6.81
C GLU A 230 16.67 11.51 7.46
N ALA A 231 15.33 11.42 7.49
CA ALA A 231 14.63 10.24 8.02
C ALA A 231 15.00 8.97 7.24
N ILE A 232 15.04 9.05 5.91
CA ILE A 232 15.43 7.93 5.05
C ILE A 232 16.91 7.55 5.25
N ALA A 233 17.79 8.52 5.44
CA ALA A 233 19.21 8.26 5.73
C ALA A 233 19.37 7.50 7.06
N ILE A 234 18.65 7.91 8.11
CA ILE A 234 18.64 7.20 9.40
C ILE A 234 18.19 5.73 9.21
N LEU A 235 17.10 5.50 8.49
CA LEU A 235 16.61 4.13 8.26
C LEU A 235 17.63 3.26 7.49
N ARG A 236 18.33 3.84 6.51
CA ARG A 236 19.39 3.13 5.77
C ARG A 236 20.57 2.76 6.66
N ASP A 237 20.99 3.67 7.51
CA ASP A 237 22.13 3.44 8.39
C ASP A 237 21.80 2.31 9.38
N LEU A 238 20.60 2.31 9.96
CA LEU A 238 20.13 1.25 10.87
C LEU A 238 20.03 -0.12 10.17
N ASP A 239 19.46 -0.18 8.95
CA ASP A 239 19.37 -1.43 8.17
C ASP A 239 20.77 -1.99 7.85
N ALA A 240 21.73 -1.12 7.57
CA ALA A 240 23.11 -1.53 7.31
C ALA A 240 23.83 -2.04 8.58
N GLU A 241 23.52 -1.46 9.75
CA GLU A 241 24.04 -1.92 11.05
C GLU A 241 23.48 -3.30 11.39
N ASP A 242 22.16 -3.51 11.27
CA ASP A 242 21.51 -4.80 11.51
C ASP A 242 22.03 -5.91 10.57
N ALA A 243 22.27 -5.57 9.29
CA ALA A 243 22.86 -6.49 8.34
C ALA A 243 24.32 -6.88 8.69
N ALA A 244 25.08 -5.96 9.28
CA ALA A 244 26.45 -6.20 9.69
C ALA A 244 26.56 -7.05 10.99
N GLU A 245 25.57 -6.93 11.89
CA GLU A 245 25.52 -7.71 13.15
C GLU A 245 25.02 -9.13 12.94
N THR A 246 24.35 -9.44 11.84
CA THR A 246 23.89 -10.80 11.52
C THR A 246 25.05 -11.60 10.92
N PRO A 247 25.74 -12.51 11.64
CA PRO A 247 26.84 -13.28 11.08
C PRO A 247 26.31 -14.21 9.99
N SER A 248 26.95 -14.19 8.83
CA SER A 248 26.71 -15.16 7.75
C SER A 248 26.88 -16.58 8.30
N ILE A 249 25.79 -17.34 8.36
CA ILE A 249 25.79 -18.76 8.78
C ILE A 249 26.29 -19.66 7.61
N ASP A 250 26.91 -19.10 6.60
CA ASP A 250 27.52 -19.84 5.50
C ASP A 250 28.99 -20.14 5.79
N GLY A 251 29.18 -20.99 6.75
CA GLY A 251 30.49 -21.59 7.11
C GLY A 251 30.31 -23.06 7.48
N GLU A 252 29.97 -23.89 6.51
CA GLU A 252 30.20 -25.32 6.62
C GLU A 252 31.55 -25.70 6.01
N PRO A 253 32.37 -26.53 6.75
CA PRO A 253 33.57 -27.14 6.20
C PRO A 253 33.27 -28.33 5.30
#